data_98716a9428171e788c47c0cc4988600f
#
_entry.id   98716a9428171e788c47c0cc4988600f
#
_cell.length_a   1.000
_cell.length_b   1.000
_cell.length_c   1.000
_cell.angle_alpha   90.00
_cell.angle_beta   90.00
_cell.angle_gamma   90.00
#
_symmetry.space_group_name_H-M   'P 1'
#
loop_
_entity.id
_entity.type
_entity.pdbx_description
1 polymer ?
#
loop_
_entity_poly.entity_id
_entity_poly.type
_entity_poly.pdbx_seq_one_letter_code
_entity_poly.pdbx_strand_id
1 'polypeptide(L)'
;MLSHKNIASNVMDCKMVLDISHEDTALSFLPLHHTFECTAGFLLVIYVGATIVYCDGIRHIAKNIKEYEISAMICVPILYENMYKKLVATIKEKGKWETVQKAATLFNGLEAIGINTSEMKRKVFKDIYSNLSPNLRLFVSGAAAINQDVVKGFNDLGISFFQGYGLTETSPVIAVENEKHKKAGSVGQPLPNCNVEIRNVDSNGIGEIWVNAPYVMLGYYHNREETAEVIQDGWLNTGDLGYLDKNGLLYIQGRKKNVIVLKNGKNIFPEELEDLLNSSPYIVESMVFGRPDKKGDVDICAKIVYNESEIFSEFGNIDEKEINKIIIQKKMIK
;
A
#
# COMPACT_ATOMS: atom_id res chain seq x y z
N MET A 1 -13.92 -17.61 -9.16
CA MET A 1 -13.33 -18.32 -10.34
C MET A 1 -12.83 -17.29 -11.33
N LEU A 2 -11.56 -17.37 -11.71
CA LEU A 2 -10.94 -16.50 -12.70
C LEU A 2 -10.64 -17.28 -13.98
N SER A 3 -10.91 -16.68 -15.14
CA SER A 3 -10.53 -17.23 -16.43
C SER A 3 -9.17 -16.70 -16.89
N HIS A 4 -8.54 -17.38 -17.85
CA HIS A 4 -7.34 -16.85 -18.52
C HIS A 4 -7.56 -15.46 -19.11
N LYS A 5 -8.76 -15.19 -19.64
CA LYS A 5 -9.12 -13.87 -20.18
C LYS A 5 -9.08 -12.80 -19.07
N ASN A 6 -9.61 -13.09 -17.88
CA ASN A 6 -9.59 -12.14 -16.78
C ASN A 6 -8.16 -11.74 -16.42
N ILE A 7 -7.31 -12.75 -16.19
CA ILE A 7 -5.91 -12.52 -15.80
C ILE A 7 -5.13 -11.80 -16.93
N ALA A 8 -5.23 -12.28 -18.17
CA ALA A 8 -4.52 -11.68 -19.30
C ALA A 8 -4.94 -10.23 -19.54
N SER A 9 -6.24 -9.91 -19.45
CA SER A 9 -6.71 -8.52 -19.58
C SER A 9 -6.15 -7.62 -18.49
N ASN A 10 -6.06 -8.11 -17.25
CA ASN A 10 -5.50 -7.34 -16.16
C ASN A 10 -4.00 -7.08 -16.34
N VAL A 11 -3.23 -8.08 -16.80
CA VAL A 11 -1.81 -7.94 -17.15
C VAL A 11 -1.61 -6.85 -18.22
N MET A 12 -2.43 -6.89 -19.29
CA MET A 12 -2.34 -5.92 -20.38
C MET A 12 -2.62 -4.50 -19.89
N ASP A 13 -3.64 -4.31 -19.08
CA ASP A 13 -4.00 -3.00 -18.54
C ASP A 13 -2.93 -2.48 -17.55
N CYS A 14 -2.38 -3.34 -16.71
CA CYS A 14 -1.26 -2.97 -15.83
C CYS A 14 -0.05 -2.48 -16.64
N LYS A 15 0.28 -3.13 -17.76
CA LYS A 15 1.35 -2.70 -18.64
C LYS A 15 1.11 -1.32 -19.26
N MET A 16 -0.13 -0.94 -19.52
CA MET A 16 -0.45 0.38 -20.08
C MET A 16 -0.20 1.51 -19.08
N VAL A 17 -0.21 1.22 -17.77
CA VAL A 17 -0.11 2.19 -16.69
C VAL A 17 1.26 2.22 -16.03
N LEU A 18 1.86 1.02 -15.82
CA LEU A 18 3.16 0.87 -15.17
C LEU A 18 4.28 0.88 -16.21
N ASP A 19 5.28 1.71 -15.96
CA ASP A 19 6.49 1.76 -16.77
C ASP A 19 7.43 0.62 -16.35
N ILE A 20 7.12 -0.59 -16.80
CA ILE A 20 7.96 -1.80 -16.67
C ILE A 20 8.31 -2.30 -18.06
N SER A 21 9.56 -2.65 -18.28
CA SER A 21 10.10 -3.06 -19.59
C SER A 21 10.99 -4.30 -19.49
N HIS A 22 11.46 -4.78 -20.63
CA HIS A 22 12.40 -5.92 -20.72
C HIS A 22 13.76 -5.63 -20.07
N GLU A 23 14.09 -4.37 -19.81
CA GLU A 23 15.32 -3.97 -19.11
C GLU A 23 15.25 -4.16 -17.61
N ASP A 24 14.04 -4.41 -17.07
CA ASP A 24 13.85 -4.56 -15.63
C ASP A 24 14.21 -5.95 -15.11
N THR A 25 14.66 -5.95 -13.87
CA THR A 25 14.83 -7.16 -13.06
C THR A 25 13.92 -7.05 -11.85
N ALA A 26 12.92 -7.93 -11.77
CA ALA A 26 11.92 -7.94 -10.70
C ALA A 26 12.24 -9.02 -9.68
N LEU A 27 12.08 -8.71 -8.39
CA LEU A 27 12.19 -9.70 -7.30
C LEU A 27 10.81 -10.28 -6.99
N SER A 28 10.66 -11.59 -7.19
CA SER A 28 9.47 -12.36 -6.83
C SER A 28 9.70 -13.07 -5.49
N PHE A 29 8.86 -12.81 -4.49
CA PHE A 29 8.97 -13.41 -3.17
C PHE A 29 7.62 -13.60 -2.46
N LEU A 30 6.55 -12.94 -2.92
CA LEU A 30 5.22 -13.22 -2.43
C LEU A 30 4.73 -14.60 -2.94
N PRO A 31 3.76 -15.24 -2.28
CA PRO A 31 3.26 -16.53 -2.73
C PRO A 31 2.62 -16.45 -4.12
N LEU A 32 3.13 -17.23 -5.09
CA LEU A 32 2.62 -17.24 -6.48
C LEU A 32 1.15 -17.67 -6.62
N HIS A 33 0.58 -18.32 -5.61
CA HIS A 33 -0.84 -18.67 -5.60
C HIS A 33 -1.72 -17.47 -5.21
N HIS A 34 -1.15 -16.39 -4.70
CA HIS A 34 -1.87 -15.15 -4.47
C HIS A 34 -1.97 -14.36 -5.78
N THR A 35 -3.16 -13.89 -6.13
CA THR A 35 -3.42 -13.21 -7.42
C THR A 35 -2.53 -11.98 -7.65
N PHE A 36 -2.17 -11.26 -6.59
CA PHE A 36 -1.30 -10.09 -6.69
C PHE A 36 0.09 -10.45 -7.21
N GLU A 37 0.73 -11.47 -6.62
CA GLU A 37 2.03 -11.94 -7.10
C GLU A 37 1.89 -12.61 -8.47
N CYS A 38 0.91 -13.50 -8.64
CA CYS A 38 0.70 -14.24 -9.89
C CYS A 38 0.54 -13.28 -11.08
N THR A 39 -0.30 -12.26 -10.96
CA THR A 39 -0.60 -11.35 -12.08
C THR A 39 0.44 -10.26 -12.21
N ALA A 40 0.72 -9.51 -11.16
CA ALA A 40 1.56 -8.32 -11.24
C ALA A 40 3.05 -8.63 -11.01
N GLY A 41 3.39 -9.57 -10.10
CA GLY A 41 4.78 -9.94 -9.81
C GLY A 41 5.37 -10.97 -10.78
N PHE A 42 4.55 -11.75 -11.45
CA PHE A 42 5.01 -12.83 -12.31
C PHE A 42 4.56 -12.67 -13.77
N LEU A 43 3.25 -12.76 -14.06
CA LEU A 43 2.75 -12.75 -15.43
C LEU A 43 3.01 -11.42 -16.17
N LEU A 44 2.88 -10.29 -15.48
CA LEU A 44 3.23 -8.99 -16.06
C LEU A 44 4.71 -8.91 -16.41
N VAL A 45 5.58 -9.41 -15.54
CA VAL A 45 7.04 -9.41 -15.76
C VAL A 45 7.40 -10.28 -16.97
N ILE A 46 6.78 -11.47 -17.11
CA ILE A 46 6.92 -12.32 -18.31
C ILE A 46 6.40 -11.60 -19.56
N TYR A 47 5.22 -10.98 -19.48
CA TYR A 47 4.56 -10.31 -20.59
C TYR A 47 5.41 -9.19 -21.19
N VAL A 48 6.14 -8.46 -20.36
CA VAL A 48 7.05 -7.39 -20.84
C VAL A 48 8.43 -7.89 -21.22
N GLY A 49 8.74 -9.18 -21.01
CA GLY A 49 10.06 -9.76 -21.30
C GLY A 49 11.16 -9.40 -20.30
N ALA A 50 10.77 -8.95 -19.08
CA ALA A 50 11.71 -8.62 -18.01
C ALA A 50 12.25 -9.87 -17.30
N THR A 51 13.33 -9.69 -16.53
CA THR A 51 13.94 -10.77 -15.74
C THR A 51 13.20 -10.96 -14.42
N ILE A 52 12.90 -12.21 -14.06
CA ILE A 52 12.37 -12.58 -12.74
C ILE A 52 13.47 -13.23 -11.92
N VAL A 53 13.69 -12.71 -10.72
CA VAL A 53 14.55 -13.31 -9.70
C VAL A 53 13.67 -13.84 -8.58
N TYR A 54 13.74 -15.13 -8.29
CA TYR A 54 13.06 -15.72 -7.15
C TYR A 54 13.90 -15.54 -5.89
N CYS A 55 13.27 -15.00 -4.85
CA CYS A 55 13.95 -14.72 -3.58
C CYS A 55 14.26 -16.03 -2.83
N ASP A 56 15.47 -16.12 -2.27
CA ASP A 56 15.90 -17.24 -1.42
C ASP A 56 15.14 -17.36 -0.08
N GLY A 57 14.21 -16.43 0.17
CA GLY A 57 13.37 -16.36 1.37
C GLY A 57 13.39 -14.96 2.00
N ILE A 58 12.41 -14.68 2.86
CA ILE A 58 12.15 -13.35 3.43
C ILE A 58 13.40 -12.74 4.09
N ARG A 59 14.23 -13.55 4.73
CA ARG A 59 15.47 -13.09 5.39
C ARG A 59 16.56 -12.65 4.41
N HIS A 60 16.43 -13.04 3.13
CA HIS A 60 17.42 -12.77 2.08
C HIS A 60 17.01 -11.64 1.13
N ILE A 61 15.83 -11.04 1.29
CA ILE A 61 15.31 -9.99 0.40
C ILE A 61 16.34 -8.87 0.16
N ALA A 62 16.90 -8.28 1.24
CA ALA A 62 17.87 -7.20 1.12
C ALA A 62 19.17 -7.65 0.40
N LYS A 63 19.61 -8.90 0.64
CA LYS A 63 20.75 -9.49 -0.06
C LYS A 63 20.43 -9.68 -1.54
N ASN A 64 19.29 -10.28 -1.87
CA ASN A 64 18.91 -10.56 -3.25
C ASN A 64 18.63 -9.28 -4.05
N ILE A 65 18.05 -8.24 -3.44
CA ILE A 65 17.90 -6.93 -4.09
C ILE A 65 19.25 -6.41 -4.60
N LYS A 66 20.28 -6.51 -3.78
CA LYS A 66 21.63 -6.04 -4.12
C LYS A 66 22.35 -6.98 -5.09
N GLU A 67 22.32 -8.28 -4.81
CA GLU A 67 23.07 -9.31 -5.53
C GLU A 67 22.64 -9.43 -6.99
N TYR A 68 21.32 -9.33 -7.23
CA TYR A 68 20.73 -9.45 -8.57
C TYR A 68 20.38 -8.09 -9.21
N GLU A 69 20.85 -7.00 -8.59
CA GLU A 69 20.65 -5.64 -9.10
C GLU A 69 19.18 -5.34 -9.45
N ILE A 70 18.28 -5.70 -8.55
CA ILE A 70 16.82 -5.55 -8.72
C ILE A 70 16.46 -4.10 -9.06
N SER A 71 15.64 -3.90 -10.09
CA SER A 71 15.16 -2.59 -10.52
C SER A 71 13.72 -2.29 -10.09
N ALA A 72 12.88 -3.33 -9.97
CA ALA A 72 11.47 -3.20 -9.60
C ALA A 72 11.06 -4.27 -8.60
N MET A 73 10.15 -3.92 -7.70
CA MET A 73 9.61 -4.86 -6.71
C MET A 73 8.15 -4.56 -6.42
N ILE A 74 7.33 -5.62 -6.35
CA ILE A 74 5.93 -5.56 -5.93
C ILE A 74 5.84 -6.22 -4.56
N CYS A 75 5.21 -5.53 -3.59
CA CYS A 75 5.19 -6.03 -2.22
C CYS A 75 3.99 -5.51 -1.40
N VAL A 76 3.92 -6.01 -0.19
CA VAL A 76 2.99 -5.56 0.85
C VAL A 76 3.62 -4.48 1.74
N PRO A 77 2.81 -3.58 2.34
CA PRO A 77 3.28 -2.42 3.10
C PRO A 77 4.33 -2.73 4.15
N ILE A 78 4.06 -3.70 5.00
CA ILE A 78 4.91 -4.03 6.16
C ILE A 78 6.38 -4.27 5.80
N LEU A 79 6.66 -4.81 4.60
CA LEU A 79 8.04 -5.04 4.17
C LEU A 79 8.72 -3.73 3.80
N TYR A 80 8.03 -2.86 3.04
CA TYR A 80 8.56 -1.54 2.67
C TYR A 80 8.81 -0.66 3.89
N GLU A 81 7.91 -0.70 4.87
CA GLU A 81 8.05 0.02 6.14
C GLU A 81 9.28 -0.45 6.92
N ASN A 82 9.46 -1.77 7.02
CA ASN A 82 10.65 -2.35 7.65
C ASN A 82 11.95 -2.02 6.89
N MET A 83 11.91 -2.03 5.55
CA MET A 83 13.05 -1.63 4.73
C MET A 83 13.39 -0.16 4.94
N TYR A 84 12.38 0.71 4.95
CA TYR A 84 12.56 2.14 5.16
C TYR A 84 13.09 2.45 6.57
N LYS A 85 12.53 1.82 7.60
CA LYS A 85 13.01 1.94 8.99
C LYS A 85 14.50 1.59 9.12
N LYS A 86 14.92 0.46 8.55
CA LYS A 86 16.34 0.04 8.55
C LYS A 86 17.23 1.00 7.77
N LEU A 87 16.75 1.48 6.61
CA LEU A 87 17.48 2.43 5.79
C LEU A 87 17.72 3.74 6.55
N VAL A 88 16.67 4.30 7.15
CA VAL A 88 16.75 5.53 7.96
C VAL A 88 17.69 5.37 9.16
N ALA A 89 17.62 4.23 9.88
CA ALA A 89 18.51 3.93 10.98
C ALA A 89 19.98 3.93 10.51
N THR A 90 20.30 3.24 9.42
CA THR A 90 21.65 3.21 8.85
C THR A 90 22.16 4.60 8.43
N ILE A 91 21.28 5.43 7.84
CA ILE A 91 21.65 6.79 7.45
C ILE A 91 21.93 7.67 8.68
N LYS A 92 21.13 7.52 9.76
CA LYS A 92 21.31 8.22 11.03
C LYS A 92 22.59 7.82 11.73
N GLU A 93 22.89 6.53 11.81
CA GLU A 93 24.15 6.01 12.37
C GLU A 93 25.38 6.57 11.67
N LYS A 94 25.31 6.79 10.36
CA LYS A 94 26.37 7.44 9.57
C LYS A 94 26.39 8.97 9.71
N GLY A 95 25.52 9.58 10.51
CA GLY A 95 25.42 11.03 10.69
C GLY A 95 24.97 11.82 9.44
N LYS A 96 24.40 11.12 8.43
CA LYS A 96 24.06 11.73 7.13
C LYS A 96 22.57 12.13 7.00
N TRP A 97 21.75 11.90 8.02
CA TRP A 97 20.31 12.07 7.94
C TRP A 97 19.88 13.50 7.58
N GLU A 98 20.41 14.52 8.26
CA GLU A 98 20.10 15.93 7.96
C GLU A 98 20.51 16.31 6.53
N THR A 99 21.65 15.82 6.04
CA THR A 99 22.12 16.07 4.67
C THR A 99 21.16 15.47 3.64
N VAL A 100 20.69 14.24 3.88
CA VAL A 100 19.69 13.57 3.03
C VAL A 100 18.40 14.37 3.02
N GLN A 101 17.88 14.82 4.17
CA GLN A 101 16.66 15.61 4.25
C GLN A 101 16.77 16.96 3.52
N LYS A 102 17.89 17.66 3.68
CA LYS A 102 18.14 18.94 2.97
C LYS A 102 18.19 18.73 1.46
N ALA A 103 18.88 17.68 0.99
CA ALA A 103 18.95 17.35 -0.43
C ALA A 103 17.56 16.97 -0.99
N ALA A 104 16.78 16.14 -0.27
CA ALA A 104 15.42 15.79 -0.63
C ALA A 104 14.52 17.03 -0.76
N THR A 105 14.58 17.94 0.21
CA THR A 105 13.82 19.21 0.17
C THR A 105 14.17 20.06 -1.05
N LEU A 106 15.45 20.16 -1.40
CA LEU A 106 15.91 20.88 -2.58
C LEU A 106 15.36 20.22 -3.87
N PHE A 107 15.49 18.89 -4.00
CA PHE A 107 14.98 18.17 -5.17
C PHE A 107 13.48 18.30 -5.31
N ASN A 108 12.71 18.16 -4.23
CA ASN A 108 11.26 18.35 -4.25
C ASN A 108 10.87 19.77 -4.70
N GLY A 109 11.64 20.79 -4.30
CA GLY A 109 11.46 22.17 -4.78
C GLY A 109 11.70 22.31 -6.29
N LEU A 110 12.72 21.63 -6.83
CA LEU A 110 13.01 21.61 -8.28
C LEU A 110 11.92 20.84 -9.06
N GLU A 111 11.45 19.72 -8.53
CA GLU A 111 10.35 18.93 -9.13
C GLU A 111 9.05 19.73 -9.17
N ALA A 112 8.76 20.50 -8.14
CA ALA A 112 7.57 21.37 -8.09
C ALA A 112 7.51 22.44 -9.20
N ILE A 113 8.66 22.82 -9.77
CA ILE A 113 8.77 23.73 -10.92
C ILE A 113 9.02 22.98 -12.25
N GLY A 114 8.83 21.65 -12.27
CA GLY A 114 8.87 20.82 -13.47
C GLY A 114 10.26 20.31 -13.88
N ILE A 115 11.27 20.43 -13.02
CA ILE A 115 12.62 19.91 -13.31
C ILE A 115 12.69 18.44 -12.88
N ASN A 116 13.05 17.55 -13.80
CA ASN A 116 13.30 16.14 -13.48
C ASN A 116 14.63 16.00 -12.71
N THR A 117 14.55 15.50 -11.48
CA THR A 117 15.71 15.36 -10.60
C THR A 117 16.22 13.92 -10.45
N SER A 118 15.64 12.95 -11.15
CA SER A 118 15.91 11.50 -10.97
C SER A 118 17.40 11.16 -11.06
N GLU A 119 18.10 11.64 -12.08
CA GLU A 119 19.55 11.42 -12.21
C GLU A 119 20.37 12.12 -11.12
N MET A 120 19.96 13.33 -10.72
CA MET A 120 20.61 14.08 -9.64
C MET A 120 20.46 13.36 -8.31
N LYS A 121 19.24 12.88 -7.99
CA LYS A 121 18.98 12.05 -6.81
C LYS A 121 19.86 10.81 -6.80
N ARG A 122 19.97 10.08 -7.92
CA ARG A 122 20.83 8.90 -8.04
C ARG A 122 22.29 9.21 -7.75
N LYS A 123 22.82 10.32 -8.27
CA LYS A 123 24.22 10.74 -8.02
C LYS A 123 24.44 11.14 -6.55
N VAL A 124 23.55 11.93 -5.97
CA VAL A 124 23.67 12.41 -4.59
C VAL A 124 23.49 11.28 -3.58
N PHE A 125 22.54 10.38 -3.83
CA PHE A 125 22.24 9.25 -2.94
C PHE A 125 22.96 7.94 -3.34
N LYS A 126 24.05 8.01 -4.11
CA LYS A 126 24.81 6.86 -4.61
C LYS A 126 25.14 5.85 -3.49
N ASP A 127 25.54 6.31 -2.32
CA ASP A 127 25.85 5.45 -1.18
C ASP A 127 24.63 4.64 -0.70
N ILE A 128 23.44 5.19 -0.83
CA ILE A 128 22.16 4.52 -0.50
C ILE A 128 21.89 3.44 -1.53
N TYR A 129 21.95 3.80 -2.80
CA TYR A 129 21.75 2.86 -3.91
C TYR A 129 22.76 1.70 -3.91
N SER A 130 24.03 1.95 -3.56
CA SER A 130 25.05 0.89 -3.47
C SER A 130 24.78 -0.12 -2.36
N ASN A 131 23.97 0.23 -1.36
CA ASN A 131 23.54 -0.67 -0.29
C ASN A 131 22.21 -1.38 -0.57
N LEU A 132 21.39 -0.86 -1.49
CA LEU A 132 20.16 -1.47 -1.97
C LEU A 132 20.42 -2.18 -3.31
N SER A 133 20.25 -1.47 -4.39
CA SER A 133 20.58 -1.87 -5.75
C SER A 133 20.87 -0.62 -6.59
N PRO A 134 21.89 -0.61 -7.43
CA PRO A 134 22.18 0.53 -8.31
C PRO A 134 21.07 0.80 -9.32
N ASN A 135 20.29 -0.23 -9.66
CA ASN A 135 19.24 -0.17 -10.67
C ASN A 135 17.84 0.05 -10.10
N LEU A 136 17.69 0.03 -8.75
CA LEU A 136 16.39 0.14 -8.10
C LEU A 136 15.70 1.46 -8.46
N ARG A 137 14.49 1.37 -9.02
CA ARG A 137 13.74 2.52 -9.50
C ARG A 137 12.25 2.52 -9.15
N LEU A 138 11.68 1.34 -8.91
CA LEU A 138 10.24 1.19 -8.77
C LEU A 138 9.86 0.25 -7.62
N PHE A 139 9.01 0.75 -6.74
CA PHE A 139 8.26 -0.04 -5.78
C PHE A 139 6.76 0.10 -6.05
N VAL A 140 6.04 -1.02 -5.98
CA VAL A 140 4.57 -1.04 -6.04
C VAL A 140 4.05 -1.74 -4.79
N SER A 141 3.22 -1.05 -4.02
CA SER A 141 2.59 -1.58 -2.81
C SER A 141 1.11 -1.85 -3.04
N GLY A 142 0.63 -2.97 -2.53
CA GLY A 142 -0.79 -3.35 -2.59
C GLY A 142 -1.20 -4.19 -1.39
N ALA A 143 -2.44 -4.65 -1.40
CA ALA A 143 -3.09 -5.48 -0.39
C ALA A 143 -3.48 -4.79 0.92
N ALA A 144 -2.87 -3.68 1.30
CA ALA A 144 -3.24 -2.88 2.47
C ALA A 144 -2.78 -1.43 2.30
N ALA A 145 -3.26 -0.52 3.14
CA ALA A 145 -2.76 0.85 3.21
C ALA A 145 -1.30 0.86 3.67
N ILE A 146 -0.54 1.87 3.25
CA ILE A 146 0.85 2.07 3.63
C ILE A 146 1.05 3.45 4.25
N ASN A 147 1.96 3.54 5.22
CA ASN A 147 2.33 4.81 5.83
C ASN A 147 2.87 5.77 4.77
N GLN A 148 2.24 6.95 4.66
CA GLN A 148 2.57 7.96 3.64
C GLN A 148 3.97 8.57 3.82
N ASP A 149 4.54 8.55 5.03
CA ASP A 149 5.92 8.99 5.27
C ASP A 149 6.92 8.02 4.62
N VAL A 150 6.60 6.73 4.55
CA VAL A 150 7.41 5.71 3.86
C VAL A 150 7.38 5.93 2.36
N VAL A 151 6.18 6.13 1.80
CA VAL A 151 5.97 6.44 0.37
C VAL A 151 6.77 7.68 -0.01
N LYS A 152 6.58 8.77 0.77
CA LYS A 152 7.30 10.02 0.58
C LYS A 152 8.81 9.81 0.68
N GLY A 153 9.26 9.07 1.69
CA GLY A 153 10.69 8.86 1.93
C GLY A 153 11.40 8.14 0.77
N PHE A 154 10.79 7.12 0.17
CA PHE A 154 11.36 6.47 -1.01
C PHE A 154 11.33 7.37 -2.25
N ASN A 155 10.24 8.11 -2.48
CA ASN A 155 10.17 9.10 -3.56
C ASN A 155 11.22 10.20 -3.38
N ASP A 156 11.45 10.68 -2.16
CA ASP A 156 12.49 11.67 -1.84
C ASP A 156 13.90 11.16 -2.22
N LEU A 157 14.13 9.87 -2.10
CA LEU A 157 15.38 9.22 -2.50
C LEU A 157 15.48 8.96 -4.02
N GLY A 158 14.41 9.15 -4.77
CA GLY A 158 14.37 8.92 -6.22
C GLY A 158 13.96 7.51 -6.63
N ILE A 159 13.34 6.75 -5.72
CA ILE A 159 12.69 5.48 -6.00
C ILE A 159 11.21 5.76 -6.14
N SER A 160 10.67 5.59 -7.34
CA SER A 160 9.24 5.77 -7.59
C SER A 160 8.45 4.75 -6.76
N PHE A 161 7.54 5.25 -5.94
CA PHE A 161 6.71 4.41 -5.08
C PHE A 161 5.25 4.59 -5.44
N PHE A 162 4.59 3.52 -5.85
CA PHE A 162 3.19 3.53 -6.27
C PHE A 162 2.36 2.62 -5.39
N GLN A 163 1.12 3.04 -5.14
CA GLN A 163 0.12 2.25 -4.46
C GLN A 163 -0.87 1.69 -5.47
N GLY A 164 -1.33 0.45 -5.27
CA GLY A 164 -2.34 -0.18 -6.06
C GLY A 164 -3.46 -0.76 -5.19
N TYR A 165 -4.65 -0.86 -5.77
CA TYR A 165 -5.84 -1.41 -5.16
C TYR A 165 -6.47 -2.46 -6.06
N GLY A 166 -7.01 -3.48 -5.41
CA GLY A 166 -7.75 -4.53 -6.09
C GLY A 166 -8.09 -5.71 -5.19
N LEU A 167 -8.73 -6.69 -5.77
CA LEU A 167 -9.29 -7.86 -5.10
C LEU A 167 -8.95 -9.11 -5.90
N THR A 168 -8.98 -10.28 -5.28
CA THR A 168 -8.89 -11.56 -5.99
C THR A 168 -9.96 -11.65 -7.08
N GLU A 169 -11.15 -11.16 -6.80
CA GLU A 169 -12.31 -11.09 -7.69
C GLU A 169 -12.10 -10.22 -8.93
N THR A 170 -11.04 -9.41 -8.97
CA THR A 170 -10.69 -8.51 -10.09
C THR A 170 -9.33 -8.83 -10.75
N SER A 171 -8.70 -9.96 -10.48
CA SER A 171 -7.56 -10.58 -11.17
C SER A 171 -6.17 -9.90 -11.12
N PRO A 172 -5.72 -9.10 -10.14
CA PRO A 172 -6.46 -8.49 -9.06
C PRO A 172 -6.67 -6.97 -9.22
N VAL A 173 -5.89 -6.26 -10.09
CA VAL A 173 -5.72 -4.80 -10.01
C VAL A 173 -6.93 -4.06 -10.57
N ILE A 174 -7.48 -3.15 -9.79
CA ILE A 174 -8.53 -2.19 -10.18
C ILE A 174 -7.92 -0.84 -10.53
N ALA A 175 -7.05 -0.34 -9.65
CA ALA A 175 -6.41 0.97 -9.77
C ALA A 175 -4.95 0.90 -9.32
N VAL A 176 -4.10 1.73 -9.91
CA VAL A 176 -2.70 1.86 -9.51
C VAL A 176 -2.19 3.26 -9.83
N GLU A 177 -1.35 3.78 -8.94
CA GLU A 177 -0.63 5.04 -9.16
C GLU A 177 0.44 4.90 -10.27
N ASN A 178 0.77 6.02 -10.87
CA ASN A 178 1.91 6.18 -11.77
C ASN A 178 2.48 7.60 -11.66
N GLU A 179 3.53 7.92 -12.41
CA GLU A 179 4.18 9.25 -12.31
C GLU A 179 3.24 10.44 -12.57
N LYS A 180 2.21 10.26 -13.38
CA LYS A 180 1.26 11.33 -13.74
C LYS A 180 0.06 11.40 -12.82
N HIS A 181 -0.31 10.27 -12.25
CA HIS A 181 -1.55 10.07 -11.49
C HIS A 181 -1.23 9.46 -10.13
N LYS A 182 -0.55 10.24 -9.28
CA LYS A 182 -0.24 9.90 -7.89
C LYS A 182 -0.58 11.04 -6.95
N LYS A 183 -1.13 10.71 -5.79
CA LYS A 183 -1.45 11.67 -4.75
C LYS A 183 -1.55 10.94 -3.41
N ALA A 184 -0.99 11.55 -2.37
CA ALA A 184 -0.99 10.98 -1.03
C ALA A 184 -2.39 10.51 -0.61
N GLY A 185 -2.50 9.27 -0.16
CA GLY A 185 -3.73 8.60 0.25
C GLY A 185 -4.60 8.06 -0.88
N SER A 186 -4.28 8.33 -2.17
CA SER A 186 -4.96 7.68 -3.30
C SER A 186 -4.33 6.33 -3.64
N VAL A 187 -5.08 5.52 -4.37
CA VAL A 187 -4.58 4.28 -5.00
C VAL A 187 -4.43 4.45 -6.51
N GLY A 188 -4.34 5.69 -6.98
CA GLY A 188 -4.23 6.03 -8.40
C GLY A 188 -5.56 6.08 -9.12
N GLN A 189 -5.49 6.10 -10.46
CA GLN A 189 -6.66 6.00 -11.32
C GLN A 189 -7.02 4.54 -11.59
N PRO A 190 -8.32 4.24 -11.85
CA PRO A 190 -8.72 2.96 -12.40
C PRO A 190 -7.93 2.61 -13.67
N LEU A 191 -7.64 1.33 -13.86
CA LEU A 191 -6.98 0.85 -15.07
C LEU A 191 -7.80 1.18 -16.33
N PRO A 192 -7.19 1.29 -17.53
CA PRO A 192 -7.84 1.82 -18.75
C PRO A 192 -9.17 1.17 -19.14
N ASN A 193 -9.32 -0.15 -18.94
CA ASN A 193 -10.55 -0.87 -19.24
C ASN A 193 -11.39 -1.16 -17.98
N CYS A 194 -11.21 -0.38 -16.92
CA CYS A 194 -11.93 -0.49 -15.66
C CYS A 194 -12.87 0.70 -15.47
N ASN A 195 -14.16 0.44 -15.47
CA ASN A 195 -15.14 1.42 -15.05
C ASN A 195 -15.36 1.29 -13.54
N VAL A 196 -15.27 2.39 -12.83
CA VAL A 196 -15.55 2.47 -11.39
C VAL A 196 -16.69 3.43 -11.16
N GLU A 197 -17.69 3.00 -10.41
CA GLU A 197 -18.80 3.82 -9.93
C GLU A 197 -18.79 3.84 -8.40
N ILE A 198 -19.13 4.98 -7.83
CA ILE A 198 -19.39 5.13 -6.41
C ILE A 198 -20.90 5.18 -6.22
N ARG A 199 -21.47 4.14 -5.60
CA ARG A 199 -22.92 4.04 -5.39
C ARG A 199 -23.27 4.23 -3.92
N ASN A 200 -24.52 4.54 -3.64
CA ASN A 200 -25.03 4.75 -2.28
C ASN A 200 -24.21 5.77 -1.48
N VAL A 201 -23.93 6.91 -2.11
CA VAL A 201 -23.04 7.96 -1.58
C VAL A 201 -23.69 8.64 -0.37
N ASP A 202 -22.92 8.77 0.71
CA ASP A 202 -23.34 9.49 1.92
C ASP A 202 -23.14 11.01 1.80
N SER A 203 -23.46 11.76 2.88
CA SER A 203 -23.34 13.22 2.92
C SER A 203 -21.90 13.73 2.81
N ASN A 204 -20.89 12.86 2.99
CA ASN A 204 -19.48 13.19 2.87
C ASN A 204 -18.91 12.85 1.49
N GLY A 205 -19.72 12.32 0.60
CA GLY A 205 -19.28 11.89 -0.73
C GLY A 205 -18.67 10.50 -0.78
N ILE A 206 -18.74 9.72 0.31
CA ILE A 206 -18.23 8.36 0.42
C ILE A 206 -19.35 7.37 0.07
N GLY A 207 -19.05 6.38 -0.76
CA GLY A 207 -20.01 5.35 -1.14
C GLY A 207 -19.35 4.02 -1.46
N GLU A 208 -20.17 3.08 -1.88
CA GLU A 208 -19.76 1.73 -2.25
C GLU A 208 -19.04 1.74 -3.60
N ILE A 209 -17.87 1.12 -3.65
CA ILE A 209 -17.08 1.00 -4.87
C ILE A 209 -17.62 -0.17 -5.69
N TRP A 210 -18.11 0.13 -6.89
CA TRP A 210 -18.57 -0.84 -7.87
C TRP A 210 -17.68 -0.82 -9.10
N VAL A 211 -17.37 -2.00 -9.65
CA VAL A 211 -16.40 -2.17 -10.72
C VAL A 211 -16.97 -2.99 -11.87
N ASN A 212 -16.80 -2.51 -13.09
CA ASN A 212 -17.06 -3.25 -14.32
C ASN A 212 -15.80 -3.28 -15.18
N ALA A 213 -15.26 -4.47 -15.42
CA ALA A 213 -14.02 -4.66 -16.15
C ALA A 213 -13.92 -6.07 -16.75
N PRO A 214 -13.11 -6.28 -17.81
CA PRO A 214 -12.91 -7.59 -18.41
C PRO A 214 -12.30 -8.61 -17.46
N TYR A 215 -11.69 -8.15 -16.37
CA TYR A 215 -11.01 -8.97 -15.37
C TYR A 215 -11.81 -9.20 -14.06
N VAL A 216 -13.09 -8.81 -14.05
CA VAL A 216 -14.03 -9.24 -13.00
C VAL A 216 -14.24 -10.75 -13.11
N MET A 217 -14.25 -11.44 -11.98
CA MET A 217 -14.41 -12.89 -11.87
C MET A 217 -15.69 -13.41 -12.54
N LEU A 218 -15.70 -14.70 -12.87
CA LEU A 218 -16.91 -15.39 -13.36
C LEU A 218 -17.94 -15.66 -12.26
N GLY A 219 -17.52 -15.56 -10.99
CA GLY A 219 -18.32 -15.82 -9.82
C GLY A 219 -17.59 -16.75 -8.81
N TYR A 220 -18.21 -16.97 -7.66
CA TYR A 220 -17.73 -17.90 -6.65
C TYR A 220 -18.03 -19.35 -7.05
N TYR A 221 -17.08 -20.24 -6.74
CA TYR A 221 -17.20 -21.67 -7.10
C TYR A 221 -18.34 -22.31 -6.32
N HIS A 222 -19.28 -22.91 -7.05
CA HIS A 222 -20.48 -23.53 -6.50
C HIS A 222 -21.33 -22.66 -5.55
N ASN A 223 -21.20 -21.32 -5.62
CA ASN A 223 -21.96 -20.40 -4.80
C ASN A 223 -22.62 -19.31 -5.67
N ARG A 224 -23.76 -19.69 -6.28
CA ARG A 224 -24.52 -18.80 -7.19
C ARG A 224 -25.21 -17.67 -6.44
N GLU A 225 -25.67 -17.94 -5.21
CA GLU A 225 -26.36 -16.93 -4.39
C GLU A 225 -25.42 -15.77 -4.06
N GLU A 226 -24.26 -16.06 -3.46
CA GLU A 226 -23.28 -15.02 -3.13
C GLU A 226 -22.74 -14.34 -4.41
N THR A 227 -22.62 -15.08 -5.52
CA THR A 227 -22.25 -14.46 -6.80
C THR A 227 -23.26 -13.43 -7.25
N ALA A 228 -24.57 -13.74 -7.16
CA ALA A 228 -25.64 -12.83 -7.55
C ALA A 228 -25.79 -11.63 -6.59
N GLU A 229 -25.39 -11.76 -5.33
CA GLU A 229 -25.34 -10.65 -4.38
C GLU A 229 -24.26 -9.62 -4.75
N VAL A 230 -23.09 -10.09 -5.20
CA VAL A 230 -21.94 -9.20 -5.46
C VAL A 230 -21.83 -8.78 -6.92
N ILE A 231 -22.32 -9.58 -7.87
CA ILE A 231 -22.31 -9.24 -9.32
C ILE A 231 -23.73 -8.97 -9.82
N GLN A 232 -23.99 -7.72 -10.19
CA GLN A 232 -25.29 -7.26 -10.69
C GLN A 232 -25.07 -6.52 -12.01
N ASP A 233 -25.75 -6.95 -13.07
CA ASP A 233 -25.69 -6.35 -14.42
C ASP A 233 -24.25 -6.15 -14.93
N GLY A 234 -23.35 -7.09 -14.63
CA GLY A 234 -21.93 -7.03 -14.99
C GLY A 234 -21.05 -6.14 -14.10
N TRP A 235 -21.62 -5.56 -13.05
CA TRP A 235 -20.88 -4.79 -12.06
C TRP A 235 -20.63 -5.61 -10.80
N LEU A 236 -19.40 -5.59 -10.33
CA LEU A 236 -18.98 -6.19 -9.06
C LEU A 236 -19.05 -5.14 -7.94
N ASN A 237 -19.80 -5.42 -6.88
CA ASN A 237 -19.67 -4.72 -5.61
C ASN A 237 -18.40 -5.21 -4.89
N THR A 238 -17.43 -4.34 -4.70
CA THR A 238 -16.16 -4.72 -4.07
C THR A 238 -16.30 -4.97 -2.56
N GLY A 239 -17.36 -4.46 -1.95
CA GLY A 239 -17.54 -4.43 -0.50
C GLY A 239 -16.68 -3.37 0.19
N ASP A 240 -15.94 -2.56 -0.56
CA ASP A 240 -15.16 -1.43 -0.06
C ASP A 240 -15.93 -0.12 -0.22
N LEU A 241 -15.64 0.83 0.66
CA LEU A 241 -16.14 2.20 0.62
C LEU A 241 -15.03 3.14 0.19
N GLY A 242 -15.40 4.16 -0.58
CA GLY A 242 -14.43 5.14 -1.06
C GLY A 242 -15.08 6.23 -1.92
N TYR A 243 -14.22 7.00 -2.58
CA TYR A 243 -14.66 8.06 -3.48
C TYR A 243 -13.66 8.28 -4.62
N LEU A 244 -14.10 8.91 -5.70
CA LEU A 244 -13.27 9.43 -6.78
C LEU A 244 -13.15 10.94 -6.63
N ASP A 245 -11.92 11.47 -6.69
CA ASP A 245 -11.72 12.92 -6.73
C ASP A 245 -12.00 13.48 -8.16
N LYS A 246 -11.99 14.80 -8.29
CA LYS A 246 -12.22 15.49 -9.57
C LYS A 246 -11.22 15.14 -10.68
N ASN A 247 -10.10 14.54 -10.34
CA ASN A 247 -9.08 14.10 -11.30
C ASN A 247 -9.22 12.59 -11.62
N GLY A 248 -10.25 11.91 -11.08
CA GLY A 248 -10.49 10.50 -11.25
C GLY A 248 -9.55 9.61 -10.42
N LEU A 249 -8.90 10.15 -9.39
CA LEU A 249 -8.12 9.36 -8.44
C LEU A 249 -9.04 8.69 -7.44
N LEU A 250 -8.83 7.39 -7.23
CA LEU A 250 -9.61 6.57 -6.30
C LEU A 250 -9.00 6.61 -4.90
N TYR A 251 -9.85 6.80 -3.90
CA TYR A 251 -9.52 6.77 -2.49
C TYR A 251 -10.34 5.70 -1.80
N ILE A 252 -9.67 4.84 -1.02
CA ILE A 252 -10.30 3.78 -0.24
C ILE A 252 -10.42 4.26 1.20
N GLN A 253 -11.61 4.13 1.80
CA GLN A 253 -11.87 4.53 3.19
C GLN A 253 -11.88 3.34 4.13
N GLY A 254 -12.33 2.17 3.66
CA GLY A 254 -12.35 0.93 4.43
C GLY A 254 -13.38 -0.05 3.91
N ARG A 255 -13.56 -1.16 4.65
CA ARG A 255 -14.54 -2.20 4.35
C ARG A 255 -15.93 -1.83 4.86
N LYS A 256 -16.96 -1.95 4.02
CA LYS A 256 -18.35 -1.69 4.42
C LYS A 256 -18.78 -2.51 5.64
N LYS A 257 -18.36 -3.77 5.72
CA LYS A 257 -18.68 -4.69 6.83
C LYS A 257 -17.97 -4.31 8.14
N ASN A 258 -16.89 -3.53 8.09
CA ASN A 258 -16.09 -3.15 9.25
C ASN A 258 -16.51 -1.80 9.85
N VAL A 259 -17.33 -1.01 9.13
CA VAL A 259 -17.75 0.32 9.59
C VAL A 259 -18.44 0.24 10.93
N ILE A 260 -17.94 1.02 11.89
CA ILE A 260 -18.54 1.18 13.20
C ILE A 260 -19.52 2.35 13.13
N VAL A 261 -20.83 2.06 13.26
CA VAL A 261 -21.86 3.10 13.23
C VAL A 261 -22.17 3.50 14.67
N LEU A 262 -21.88 4.74 15.03
CA LEU A 262 -22.19 5.30 16.34
C LEU A 262 -23.68 5.65 16.43
N LYS A 263 -24.22 5.79 17.66
CA LYS A 263 -25.63 6.11 17.93
C LYS A 263 -26.07 7.44 17.30
N ASN A 264 -25.17 8.38 17.13
CA ASN A 264 -25.42 9.66 16.44
C ASN A 264 -25.43 9.54 14.91
N GLY A 265 -25.30 8.31 14.36
CA GLY A 265 -25.24 8.04 12.92
C GLY A 265 -23.88 8.31 12.25
N LYS A 266 -22.84 8.66 13.03
CA LYS A 266 -21.50 8.86 12.48
C LYS A 266 -20.85 7.53 12.17
N ASN A 267 -20.36 7.39 10.94
CA ASN A 267 -19.53 6.26 10.51
C ASN A 267 -18.08 6.46 10.98
N ILE A 268 -17.51 5.43 11.56
CA ILE A 268 -16.09 5.36 11.92
C ILE A 268 -15.49 4.21 11.13
N PHE A 269 -14.40 4.49 10.47
CA PHE A 269 -13.63 3.52 9.70
C PHE A 269 -12.47 3.01 10.57
N PRO A 270 -12.50 1.74 11.01
CA PRO A 270 -11.45 1.18 11.85
C PRO A 270 -10.06 1.33 11.26
N GLU A 271 -9.94 1.14 9.96
CA GLU A 271 -8.69 1.17 9.21
C GLU A 271 -7.98 2.52 9.36
N GLU A 272 -8.71 3.65 9.32
CA GLU A 272 -8.14 4.98 9.54
C GLU A 272 -7.53 5.15 10.93
N LEU A 273 -8.18 4.56 11.95
CA LEU A 273 -7.68 4.61 13.32
C LEU A 273 -6.49 3.66 13.51
N GLU A 274 -6.52 2.50 12.86
CA GLU A 274 -5.41 1.54 12.85
C GLU A 274 -4.17 2.14 12.20
N ASP A 275 -4.30 2.83 11.07
CA ASP A 275 -3.19 3.53 10.40
C ASP A 275 -2.56 4.59 11.32
N LEU A 276 -3.39 5.37 12.00
CA LEU A 276 -2.94 6.33 13.01
C LEU A 276 -2.25 5.63 14.18
N LEU A 277 -2.77 4.52 14.68
CA LEU A 277 -2.16 3.74 15.74
C LEU A 277 -0.82 3.14 15.31
N ASN A 278 -0.77 2.51 14.17
CA ASN A 278 0.41 1.83 13.64
C ASN A 278 1.53 2.80 13.20
N SER A 279 1.23 4.10 13.02
CA SER A 279 2.25 5.11 12.78
C SER A 279 3.19 5.35 13.98
N SER A 280 2.84 4.83 15.17
CA SER A 280 3.67 4.92 16.37
C SER A 280 4.80 3.91 16.37
N PRO A 281 6.06 4.28 16.68
CA PRO A 281 7.16 3.32 16.79
C PRO A 281 6.96 2.28 17.89
N TYR A 282 6.08 2.57 18.86
CA TYR A 282 5.78 1.69 20.01
C TYR A 282 4.70 0.64 19.71
N ILE A 283 4.06 0.69 18.54
CA ILE A 283 3.01 -0.23 18.13
C ILE A 283 3.50 -1.05 16.94
N VAL A 284 3.38 -2.37 17.04
CA VAL A 284 3.68 -3.31 15.94
C VAL A 284 2.45 -3.47 15.07
N GLU A 285 1.27 -3.65 15.73
CA GLU A 285 0.00 -3.91 15.05
C GLU A 285 -1.15 -3.47 15.96
N SER A 286 -2.24 -3.00 15.36
CA SER A 286 -3.46 -2.68 16.07
C SER A 286 -4.68 -3.17 15.31
N MET A 287 -5.74 -3.49 16.06
CA MET A 287 -7.07 -3.81 15.53
C MET A 287 -8.10 -2.96 16.26
N VAL A 288 -8.85 -2.16 15.50
CA VAL A 288 -9.92 -1.31 16.02
C VAL A 288 -11.27 -1.97 15.78
N PHE A 289 -12.13 -1.97 16.78
CA PHE A 289 -13.46 -2.58 16.70
C PHE A 289 -14.47 -1.87 17.60
N GLY A 290 -15.75 -1.98 17.24
CA GLY A 290 -16.86 -1.49 18.07
C GLY A 290 -17.25 -2.51 19.13
N ARG A 291 -17.43 -2.07 20.38
CA ARG A 291 -17.95 -2.88 21.48
C ARG A 291 -19.25 -2.25 21.99
N PRO A 292 -20.38 -2.98 22.00
CA PRO A 292 -21.62 -2.47 22.56
C PRO A 292 -21.45 -2.08 24.04
N ASP A 293 -21.88 -0.87 24.39
CA ASP A 293 -21.93 -0.41 25.78
C ASP A 293 -23.24 -0.84 26.44
N LYS A 294 -23.34 -0.60 27.78
CA LYS A 294 -24.55 -0.91 28.57
C LYS A 294 -25.76 0.00 28.25
N LYS A 295 -25.57 1.07 27.50
CA LYS A 295 -26.58 2.07 27.14
C LYS A 295 -27.08 1.95 25.71
N GLY A 296 -26.59 0.93 24.95
CA GLY A 296 -26.93 0.68 23.56
C GLY A 296 -26.21 1.60 22.58
N ASP A 297 -25.06 2.17 22.97
CA ASP A 297 -24.11 2.84 22.10
C ASP A 297 -22.93 1.91 21.85
N VAL A 298 -21.97 2.33 21.03
CA VAL A 298 -20.78 1.56 20.67
C VAL A 298 -19.53 2.29 21.13
N ASP A 299 -18.81 1.67 22.06
CA ASP A 299 -17.45 2.09 22.42
C ASP A 299 -16.47 1.72 21.32
N ILE A 300 -15.64 2.65 20.89
CA ILE A 300 -14.52 2.36 19.98
C ILE A 300 -13.36 1.80 20.82
N CYS A 301 -12.98 0.57 20.54
CA CYS A 301 -11.93 -0.13 21.25
C CYS A 301 -10.78 -0.47 20.30
N ALA A 302 -9.56 -0.49 20.82
CA ALA A 302 -8.39 -0.99 20.08
C ALA A 302 -7.71 -2.11 20.86
N LYS A 303 -7.33 -3.18 20.14
CA LYS A 303 -6.41 -4.19 20.62
C LYS A 303 -5.04 -3.89 20.00
N ILE A 304 -3.99 -3.81 20.83
CA ILE A 304 -2.68 -3.32 20.41
C ILE A 304 -1.62 -4.37 20.74
N VAL A 305 -0.77 -4.68 19.76
CA VAL A 305 0.49 -5.39 19.95
C VAL A 305 1.59 -4.33 20.01
N TYR A 306 2.23 -4.19 21.17
CA TYR A 306 3.26 -3.17 21.35
C TYR A 306 4.66 -3.68 21.00
N ASN A 307 5.55 -2.74 20.67
CA ASN A 307 6.94 -3.00 20.35
C ASN A 307 7.81 -2.93 21.61
N GLU A 308 8.01 -4.07 22.27
CA GLU A 308 8.78 -4.16 23.50
C GLU A 308 10.20 -3.58 23.34
N SER A 309 10.87 -3.89 22.22
CA SER A 309 12.24 -3.46 21.99
C SER A 309 12.39 -1.94 21.93
N GLU A 310 11.45 -1.24 21.25
CA GLU A 310 11.47 0.22 21.17
C GLU A 310 11.09 0.85 22.52
N ILE A 311 10.09 0.28 23.20
CA ILE A 311 9.67 0.78 24.53
C ILE A 311 10.78 0.62 25.53
N PHE A 312 11.43 -0.55 25.63
CA PHE A 312 12.51 -0.78 26.59
C PHE A 312 13.78 -0.01 26.24
N SER A 313 14.04 0.25 24.97
CA SER A 313 15.14 1.11 24.54
C SER A 313 15.00 2.56 25.03
N GLU A 314 13.77 3.09 25.04
CA GLU A 314 13.52 4.49 25.40
C GLU A 314 13.23 4.68 26.92
N PHE A 315 12.47 3.74 27.53
CA PHE A 315 11.95 3.89 28.89
C PHE A 315 12.56 2.92 29.91
N GLY A 316 13.43 2.01 29.46
CA GLY A 316 13.95 0.94 30.31
C GLY A 316 12.96 -0.20 30.52
N ASN A 317 13.31 -1.11 31.44
CA ASN A 317 12.46 -2.26 31.75
C ASN A 317 11.31 -1.82 32.67
N ILE A 318 10.12 -1.62 32.12
CA ILE A 318 8.91 -1.15 32.78
C ILE A 318 7.81 -2.23 32.72
N ASP A 319 6.85 -2.16 33.64
CA ASP A 319 5.75 -3.12 33.70
C ASP A 319 4.65 -2.82 32.65
N GLU A 320 3.74 -3.80 32.45
CA GLU A 320 2.65 -3.71 31.48
C GLU A 320 1.69 -2.52 31.76
N LYS A 321 1.53 -2.13 33.02
CA LYS A 321 0.66 -0.98 33.38
C LYS A 321 1.31 0.35 32.97
N GLU A 322 2.62 0.45 33.07
CA GLU A 322 3.37 1.62 32.63
C GLU A 322 3.43 1.68 31.09
N ILE A 323 3.60 0.54 30.40
CA ILE A 323 3.51 0.44 28.94
C ILE A 323 2.14 0.96 28.46
N ASN A 324 1.05 0.51 29.07
CA ASN A 324 -0.31 0.95 28.72
C ASN A 324 -0.49 2.47 28.90
N LYS A 325 0.06 3.06 29.98
CA LYS A 325 0.03 4.51 30.18
C LYS A 325 0.80 5.27 29.09
N ILE A 326 1.98 4.80 28.72
CA ILE A 326 2.81 5.42 27.67
C ILE A 326 2.09 5.39 26.32
N ILE A 327 1.52 4.26 25.96
CA ILE A 327 0.78 4.11 24.70
C ILE A 327 -0.42 5.07 24.68
N ILE A 328 -1.16 5.18 25.75
CA ILE A 328 -2.32 6.09 25.87
C ILE A 328 -1.87 7.55 25.83
N GLN A 329 -0.86 7.93 26.60
CA GLN A 329 -0.45 9.34 26.76
C GLN A 329 0.27 9.89 25.52
N LYS A 330 1.16 9.13 24.87
CA LYS A 330 1.92 9.63 23.71
C LYS A 330 1.08 9.75 22.42
N LYS A 331 -0.11 9.15 22.36
CA LYS A 331 -1.02 9.28 21.20
C LYS A 331 -2.11 10.31 21.36
N MET A 332 -2.44 10.72 22.58
CA MET A 332 -3.42 11.79 22.80
C MET A 332 -2.85 13.21 22.56
N ILE A 333 -1.56 13.35 22.21
CA ILE A 333 -0.86 14.65 22.09
C ILE A 333 -0.49 14.98 20.63
N LYS A 334 -0.91 14.19 19.67
CA LYS A 334 -0.81 14.52 18.24
C LYS A 334 -2.18 14.42 17.61
#